data_7ef0c87459948758744070166328a6ce
#
_entry.id   7ef0c87459948758744070166328a6ce
#
_cell.length_a   1.000
_cell.length_b   1.000
_cell.length_c   1.000
_cell.angle_alpha   90.00
_cell.angle_beta   90.00
_cell.angle_gamma   90.00
#
_symmetry.space_group_name_H-M   'P 1'
#
loop_
_entity.id
_entity.type
_entity.pdbx_description
1 polymer ?
#
loop_
_entity_poly.entity_id
_entity_poly.type
_entity_poly.pdbx_seq_one_letter_code
_entity_poly.pdbx_strand_id
1 'polypeptide(L)'
;NFENHRFHTSYFETKEEAAAYLDEQIKSETVGFGGCMTAKEMDLFEILKKNNEVIWHWEQGPDARIRAKKESTVYILSANAAAETGQIINIDGTGNRLSESLFGPKRVYYVIGKNKIAPDLSSAMDRARNIACPKNAARFNKKTPCVVSDDKKCYDCNSPERICNAILILERPCTGMEVEMVFINEDLGY
;
A
#
# COMPACT_ATOMS: atom_id res chain seq x y z
N ASN A 1 -12.39 -2.10 -14.67
CA ASN A 1 -12.33 -3.48 -14.17
C ASN A 1 -12.42 -3.55 -12.63
N PHE A 2 -11.78 -2.64 -11.88
CA PHE A 2 -11.86 -2.64 -10.41
C PHE A 2 -13.31 -2.53 -9.89
N GLU A 3 -14.15 -1.72 -10.50
CA GLU A 3 -15.58 -1.60 -10.15
C GLU A 3 -16.34 -2.90 -10.38
N ASN A 4 -16.01 -3.66 -11.45
CA ASN A 4 -16.54 -5.01 -11.68
C ASN A 4 -16.12 -6.00 -10.58
N HIS A 5 -15.02 -5.72 -9.90
CA HIS A 5 -14.54 -6.43 -8.73
C HIS A 5 -15.04 -5.83 -7.41
N ARG A 6 -16.00 -4.91 -7.44
CA ARG A 6 -16.65 -4.26 -6.28
C ARG A 6 -15.75 -3.34 -5.47
N PHE A 7 -14.63 -2.90 -6.02
CA PHE A 7 -13.87 -1.79 -5.44
C PHE A 7 -14.55 -0.46 -5.79
N HIS A 8 -14.55 0.49 -4.87
CA HIS A 8 -14.76 1.88 -5.23
C HIS A 8 -13.50 2.40 -5.94
N THR A 9 -13.67 3.31 -6.88
CA THR A 9 -12.56 3.89 -7.61
C THR A 9 -12.67 5.41 -7.70
N SER A 10 -11.54 6.08 -7.56
CA SER A 10 -11.38 7.49 -7.85
C SER A 10 -10.09 7.72 -8.62
N TYR A 11 -10.04 8.78 -9.42
CA TYR A 11 -8.90 9.11 -10.27
C TYR A 11 -8.60 10.60 -10.17
N PHE A 12 -7.31 10.92 -10.07
CA PHE A 12 -6.79 12.27 -9.95
C PHE A 12 -5.56 12.47 -10.83
N GLU A 13 -5.43 13.66 -11.40
CA GLU A 13 -4.26 14.00 -12.20
C GLU A 13 -3.02 14.22 -11.32
N THR A 14 -3.22 14.77 -10.11
CA THR A 14 -2.13 15.09 -9.20
C THR A 14 -2.32 14.47 -7.82
N LYS A 15 -1.22 14.30 -7.11
CA LYS A 15 -1.23 13.83 -5.72
C LYS A 15 -1.88 14.82 -4.76
N GLU A 16 -1.81 16.13 -5.08
CA GLU A 16 -2.43 17.20 -4.31
C GLU A 16 -3.96 17.10 -4.37
N GLU A 17 -4.52 16.85 -5.56
CA GLU A 17 -5.96 16.62 -5.74
C GLU A 17 -6.43 15.39 -4.98
N ALA A 18 -5.70 14.28 -5.08
CA ALA A 18 -6.00 13.06 -4.35
C ALA A 18 -5.91 13.25 -2.82
N ALA A 19 -4.92 14.01 -2.36
CA ALA A 19 -4.77 14.32 -0.93
C ALA A 19 -5.91 15.19 -0.41
N ALA A 20 -6.34 16.20 -1.17
CA ALA A 20 -7.48 17.05 -0.84
C ALA A 20 -8.78 16.24 -0.78
N TYR A 21 -8.99 15.34 -1.73
CA TYR A 21 -10.11 14.40 -1.73
C TYR A 21 -10.11 13.55 -0.46
N LEU A 22 -8.99 12.91 -0.11
CA LEU A 22 -8.90 12.08 1.09
C LEU A 22 -9.12 12.88 2.38
N ASP A 23 -8.63 14.13 2.46
CA ASP A 23 -8.91 15.00 3.60
C ASP A 23 -10.40 15.36 3.70
N GLU A 24 -11.11 15.47 2.58
CA GLU A 24 -12.57 15.69 2.58
C GLU A 24 -13.34 14.45 3.02
N GLN A 25 -12.96 13.26 2.53
CA GLN A 25 -13.64 11.99 2.80
C GLN A 25 -13.39 11.43 4.21
N ILE A 26 -12.28 11.80 4.85
CA ILE A 26 -11.85 11.21 6.11
C ILE A 26 -11.86 12.30 7.19
N LYS A 27 -12.90 12.30 8.02
CA LYS A 27 -13.08 13.27 9.12
C LYS A 27 -13.48 12.57 10.41
N SER A 28 -12.87 12.98 11.50
CA SER A 28 -13.16 12.47 12.86
C SER A 28 -13.00 10.95 12.99
N GLU A 29 -12.02 10.39 12.30
CA GLU A 29 -11.72 8.96 12.26
C GLU A 29 -10.38 8.66 12.97
N THR A 30 -10.17 7.39 13.31
CA THR A 30 -8.85 6.88 13.65
C THR A 30 -8.24 6.26 12.40
N VAL A 31 -7.22 6.91 11.84
CA VAL A 31 -6.60 6.54 10.56
C VAL A 31 -5.28 5.82 10.79
N GLY A 32 -5.22 4.54 10.47
CA GLY A 32 -4.00 3.76 10.47
C GLY A 32 -3.28 3.79 9.12
N PHE A 33 -1.95 3.82 9.16
CA PHE A 33 -1.13 3.74 7.97
C PHE A 33 -0.27 2.48 7.93
N GLY A 34 -0.26 1.82 6.79
CA GLY A 34 0.78 0.87 6.42
C GLY A 34 2.12 1.55 6.11
N GLY A 35 3.18 0.78 5.93
CA GLY A 35 4.41 1.29 5.33
C GLY A 35 4.14 1.68 3.88
N CYS A 36 4.04 2.97 3.58
CA CYS A 36 3.55 3.48 2.30
C CYS A 36 4.33 4.71 1.83
N MET A 37 5.25 4.51 0.88
CA MET A 37 5.99 5.64 0.29
C MET A 37 5.08 6.60 -0.44
N THR A 38 4.08 6.11 -1.17
CA THR A 38 3.08 6.95 -1.85
C THR A 38 2.41 7.91 -0.89
N ALA A 39 1.91 7.43 0.25
CA ALA A 39 1.27 8.28 1.26
C ALA A 39 2.26 9.30 1.86
N LYS A 40 3.55 8.94 1.98
CA LYS A 40 4.60 9.85 2.41
C LYS A 40 4.86 10.97 1.40
N GLU A 41 4.94 10.63 0.13
CA GLU A 41 5.14 11.58 -0.98
C GLU A 41 3.93 12.50 -1.18
N MET A 42 2.74 12.07 -0.75
CA MET A 42 1.50 12.86 -0.71
C MET A 42 1.35 13.71 0.56
N ASP A 43 2.26 13.60 1.54
CA ASP A 43 2.17 14.25 2.86
C ASP A 43 0.87 13.95 3.64
N LEU A 44 0.30 12.76 3.43
CA LEU A 44 -1.02 12.41 3.98
C LEU A 44 -1.05 12.36 5.52
N PHE A 45 0.06 12.09 6.18
CA PHE A 45 0.12 12.12 7.64
C PHE A 45 -0.18 13.51 8.18
N GLU A 46 0.51 14.54 7.66
CA GLU A 46 0.36 15.92 8.10
C GLU A 46 -1.00 16.51 7.70
N ILE A 47 -1.51 16.10 6.54
CA ILE A 47 -2.82 16.56 6.05
C ILE A 47 -3.94 15.99 6.92
N LEU A 48 -3.99 14.68 7.12
CA LEU A 48 -5.10 14.02 7.80
C LEU A 48 -5.11 14.22 9.30
N LYS A 49 -3.96 14.42 9.94
CA LYS A 49 -3.91 14.66 11.40
C LYS A 49 -4.59 15.96 11.85
N LYS A 50 -4.91 16.86 10.93
CA LYS A 50 -5.62 18.09 11.25
C LYS A 50 -7.04 17.84 11.73
N ASN A 51 -7.67 16.78 11.24
CA ASN A 51 -9.08 16.47 11.49
C ASN A 51 -9.32 15.04 12.02
N ASN A 52 -8.25 14.25 12.22
CA ASN A 52 -8.30 12.85 12.56
C ASN A 52 -7.25 12.47 13.61
N GLU A 53 -7.47 11.36 14.30
CA GLU A 53 -6.39 10.69 15.01
C GLU A 53 -5.61 9.82 14.01
N VAL A 54 -4.31 10.09 13.81
CA VAL A 54 -3.49 9.36 12.84
C VAL A 54 -2.44 8.50 13.54
N ILE A 55 -2.36 7.24 13.15
CA ILE A 55 -1.44 6.25 13.70
C ILE A 55 -0.54 5.71 12.59
N TRP A 56 0.75 6.11 12.63
CA TRP A 56 1.72 5.65 11.65
C TRP A 56 3.08 5.32 12.29
N HIS A 57 3.51 4.09 12.12
CA HIS A 57 4.75 3.61 12.74
C HIS A 57 6.04 4.24 12.17
N TRP A 58 5.97 4.92 11.03
CA TRP A 58 7.10 5.67 10.51
C TRP A 58 7.33 6.99 11.25
N GLU A 59 6.29 7.53 11.86
CA GLU A 59 6.32 8.79 12.62
C GLU A 59 6.31 8.56 14.15
N GLN A 60 5.69 7.47 14.59
CA GLN A 60 5.39 7.22 16.02
C GLN A 60 6.11 5.98 16.58
N GLY A 61 6.97 5.31 15.78
CA GLY A 61 7.72 4.14 16.19
C GLY A 61 7.00 2.80 16.03
N PRO A 62 7.69 1.67 16.26
CA PRO A 62 7.23 0.34 15.86
C PRO A 62 5.94 -0.12 16.55
N ASP A 63 5.69 0.31 17.79
CA ASP A 63 4.51 -0.08 18.58
C ASP A 63 3.21 0.48 17.97
N ALA A 64 3.30 1.55 17.19
CA ALA A 64 2.17 2.11 16.48
C ALA A 64 1.53 1.12 15.48
N ARG A 65 2.24 0.06 15.04
CA ARG A 65 1.63 -1.00 14.21
C ARG A 65 0.53 -1.76 14.96
N ILE A 66 0.79 -2.12 16.21
CA ILE A 66 -0.18 -2.85 17.04
C ILE A 66 -1.34 -1.93 17.43
N ARG A 67 -1.03 -0.65 17.69
CA ARG A 67 -2.03 0.35 17.99
C ARG A 67 -2.94 0.60 16.78
N ALA A 68 -2.38 0.79 15.59
CA ALA A 68 -3.14 0.93 14.35
C ALA A 68 -4.09 -0.26 14.14
N LYS A 69 -3.60 -1.50 14.32
CA LYS A 69 -4.42 -2.71 14.21
C LYS A 69 -5.64 -2.73 15.15
N LYS A 70 -5.49 -2.20 16.35
CA LYS A 70 -6.57 -2.23 17.36
C LYS A 70 -7.57 -1.10 17.21
N GLU A 71 -7.14 0.06 16.74
CA GLU A 71 -7.88 1.32 16.88
C GLU A 71 -8.35 1.89 15.54
N SER A 72 -7.73 1.52 14.40
CA SER A 72 -8.07 2.13 13.13
C SER A 72 -9.45 1.75 12.63
N THR A 73 -10.24 2.77 12.34
CA THR A 73 -11.53 2.67 11.62
C THR A 73 -11.34 2.81 10.11
N VAL A 74 -10.31 3.56 9.71
CA VAL A 74 -9.85 3.75 8.33
C VAL A 74 -8.40 3.34 8.23
N TYR A 75 -8.02 2.67 7.13
CA TYR A 75 -6.63 2.28 6.90
C TYR A 75 -6.14 2.72 5.51
N ILE A 76 -4.97 3.33 5.47
CA ILE A 76 -4.35 3.82 4.23
C ILE A 76 -3.08 3.04 3.94
N LEU A 77 -2.99 2.54 2.72
CA LEU A 77 -1.81 1.85 2.20
C LEU A 77 -1.68 2.06 0.70
N SER A 78 -0.65 1.47 0.12
CA SER A 78 -0.50 1.33 -1.32
C SER A 78 -0.29 -0.14 -1.68
N ALA A 79 -0.40 -0.47 -2.96
CA ALA A 79 -0.06 -1.78 -3.48
C ALA A 79 1.40 -1.84 -3.96
N ASN A 80 1.95 -3.07 -4.05
CA ASN A 80 3.16 -3.32 -4.81
C ASN A 80 2.88 -3.34 -6.32
N ALA A 81 1.68 -3.75 -6.71
CA ALA A 81 1.16 -3.62 -8.07
C ALA A 81 -0.37 -3.67 -8.08
N ALA A 82 -0.98 -3.08 -9.09
CA ALA A 82 -2.40 -3.18 -9.42
C ALA A 82 -2.53 -3.67 -10.86
N ALA A 83 -3.28 -4.75 -11.09
CA ALA A 83 -3.53 -5.28 -12.43
C ALA A 83 -4.72 -4.58 -13.06
N GLU A 84 -4.63 -4.18 -14.34
CA GLU A 84 -5.78 -3.62 -15.08
C GLU A 84 -6.97 -4.59 -15.14
N THR A 85 -6.72 -5.90 -14.95
CA THR A 85 -7.74 -6.92 -14.80
C THR A 85 -8.50 -6.88 -13.48
N GLY A 86 -8.09 -6.04 -12.52
CA GLY A 86 -8.85 -5.74 -11.28
C GLY A 86 -8.31 -6.39 -10.01
N GLN A 87 -7.09 -6.93 -10.01
CA GLN A 87 -6.45 -7.51 -8.83
C GLN A 87 -5.41 -6.56 -8.22
N ILE A 88 -5.25 -6.65 -6.91
CA ILE A 88 -4.22 -5.92 -6.15
C ILE A 88 -3.19 -6.93 -5.63
N ILE A 89 -1.90 -6.63 -5.80
CA ILE A 89 -0.81 -7.45 -5.28
C ILE A 89 -0.07 -6.69 -4.19
N ASN A 90 0.01 -7.28 -2.99
CA ASN A 90 0.85 -6.81 -1.91
C ASN A 90 1.77 -7.91 -1.41
N ILE A 91 3.05 -7.56 -1.25
CA ILE A 91 4.08 -8.42 -0.64
C ILE A 91 4.58 -7.73 0.63
N ASP A 92 4.59 -8.45 1.75
CA ASP A 92 4.89 -7.88 3.06
C ASP A 92 5.87 -8.75 3.86
N GLY A 93 6.62 -8.09 4.75
CA GLY A 93 7.55 -8.73 5.67
C GLY A 93 6.95 -9.03 7.04
N THR A 94 6.18 -8.11 7.59
CA THR A 94 5.55 -8.21 8.92
C THR A 94 4.08 -8.62 8.88
N GLY A 95 3.43 -8.49 7.72
CA GLY A 95 2.03 -8.83 7.53
C GLY A 95 1.03 -7.74 7.95
N ASN A 96 1.50 -6.62 8.51
CA ASN A 96 0.59 -5.59 9.02
C ASN A 96 -0.25 -4.94 7.91
N ARG A 97 0.32 -4.65 6.74
CA ARG A 97 -0.47 -4.13 5.61
C ARG A 97 -1.49 -5.14 5.10
N LEU A 98 -1.12 -6.42 5.07
CA LEU A 98 -2.01 -7.48 4.59
C LEU A 98 -3.17 -7.70 5.57
N SER A 99 -2.90 -7.78 6.88
CA SER A 99 -3.95 -8.01 7.88
C SER A 99 -5.00 -6.91 7.89
N GLU A 100 -4.57 -5.63 7.88
CA GLU A 100 -5.48 -4.49 7.92
C GLU A 100 -6.27 -4.31 6.61
N SER A 101 -5.72 -4.74 5.48
CA SER A 101 -6.44 -4.71 4.20
C SER A 101 -7.46 -5.83 4.01
N LEU A 102 -7.47 -6.82 4.93
CA LEU A 102 -8.36 -7.98 4.88
C LEU A 102 -9.41 -7.98 5.98
N PHE A 103 -9.07 -7.42 7.16
CA PHE A 103 -9.95 -7.51 8.32
C PHE A 103 -9.57 -6.50 9.39
N GLY A 104 -10.56 -5.76 9.89
CA GLY A 104 -10.42 -4.81 11.01
C GLY A 104 -11.03 -3.44 10.67
N PRO A 105 -10.37 -2.61 9.86
CA PRO A 105 -10.92 -1.32 9.46
C PRO A 105 -12.23 -1.44 8.68
N LYS A 106 -13.12 -0.47 8.82
CA LYS A 106 -14.35 -0.40 8.02
C LYS A 106 -14.05 0.02 6.59
N ARG A 107 -13.11 0.97 6.42
CA ARG A 107 -12.72 1.52 5.12
C ARG A 107 -11.21 1.39 4.90
N VAL A 108 -10.83 1.01 3.71
CA VAL A 108 -9.44 0.89 3.28
C VAL A 108 -9.24 1.68 2.00
N TYR A 109 -8.25 2.58 2.00
CA TYR A 109 -7.85 3.35 0.83
C TYR A 109 -6.49 2.86 0.32
N TYR A 110 -6.48 2.44 -0.95
CA TYR A 110 -5.26 2.14 -1.67
C TYR A 110 -4.86 3.35 -2.52
N VAL A 111 -3.81 4.08 -2.14
CA VAL A 111 -3.26 5.19 -2.94
C VAL A 111 -2.24 4.64 -3.95
N ILE A 112 -2.55 4.77 -5.24
CA ILE A 112 -1.86 4.06 -6.32
C ILE A 112 -1.36 5.06 -7.37
N GLY A 113 -0.05 5.26 -7.46
CA GLY A 113 0.57 5.95 -8.57
C GLY A 113 0.53 5.11 -9.87
N LYS A 114 0.44 5.76 -11.03
CA LYS A 114 0.36 5.10 -12.34
C LYS A 114 1.48 4.10 -12.61
N ASN A 115 2.67 4.36 -12.04
CA ASN A 115 3.82 3.48 -12.14
C ASN A 115 3.61 2.08 -11.53
N LYS A 116 2.50 1.86 -10.80
CA LYS A 116 2.18 0.57 -10.17
C LYS A 116 1.16 -0.25 -10.94
N ILE A 117 0.62 0.30 -12.02
CA ILE A 117 -0.37 -0.39 -12.84
C ILE A 117 0.35 -1.32 -13.82
N ALA A 118 -0.17 -2.53 -13.96
CA ALA A 118 0.32 -3.54 -14.90
C ALA A 118 -0.86 -4.15 -15.67
N PRO A 119 -0.67 -4.62 -16.91
CA PRO A 119 -1.79 -5.01 -17.77
C PRO A 119 -2.59 -6.22 -17.25
N ASP A 120 -1.94 -7.13 -16.52
CA ASP A 120 -2.57 -8.35 -16.02
C ASP A 120 -1.94 -8.81 -14.68
N LEU A 121 -2.53 -9.84 -14.09
CA LEU A 121 -2.06 -10.40 -12.82
C LEU A 121 -0.62 -10.93 -12.88
N SER A 122 -0.22 -11.55 -14.00
CA SER A 122 1.14 -12.10 -14.15
C SER A 122 2.17 -10.97 -14.17
N SER A 123 1.92 -9.95 -14.97
CA SER A 123 2.76 -8.75 -15.07
C SER A 123 2.79 -7.96 -13.77
N ALA A 124 1.65 -7.88 -13.06
CA ALA A 124 1.57 -7.24 -11.75
C ALA A 124 2.40 -8.02 -10.69
N MET A 125 2.36 -9.35 -10.71
CA MET A 125 3.20 -10.17 -9.84
C MET A 125 4.68 -10.02 -10.17
N ASP A 126 5.04 -9.99 -11.45
CA ASP A 126 6.41 -9.74 -11.90
C ASP A 126 6.91 -8.37 -11.40
N ARG A 127 6.10 -7.32 -11.60
CA ARG A 127 6.40 -5.98 -11.08
C ARG A 127 6.59 -5.97 -9.57
N ALA A 128 5.70 -6.61 -8.83
CA ALA A 128 5.77 -6.67 -7.36
C ALA A 128 7.08 -7.34 -6.90
N ARG A 129 7.45 -8.46 -7.53
CA ARG A 129 8.67 -9.21 -7.17
C ARG A 129 9.96 -8.55 -7.67
N ASN A 130 9.99 -8.05 -8.91
CA ASN A 130 11.21 -7.63 -9.58
C ASN A 130 11.45 -6.10 -9.53
N ILE A 131 10.46 -5.31 -9.15
CA ILE A 131 10.59 -3.85 -9.03
C ILE A 131 10.33 -3.39 -7.58
N ALA A 132 9.13 -3.64 -7.05
CA ALA A 132 8.76 -3.08 -5.77
C ALA A 132 9.55 -3.71 -4.59
N CYS A 133 9.67 -5.04 -4.55
CA CYS A 133 10.40 -5.72 -3.48
C CYS A 133 11.89 -5.36 -3.43
N PRO A 134 12.66 -5.38 -4.54
CA PRO A 134 14.07 -4.97 -4.53
C PRO A 134 14.26 -3.51 -4.10
N LYS A 135 13.46 -2.58 -4.62
CA LYS A 135 13.49 -1.16 -4.21
C LYS A 135 13.21 -0.98 -2.71
N ASN A 136 12.22 -1.71 -2.19
CA ASN A 136 11.91 -1.64 -0.76
C ASN A 136 13.00 -2.27 0.11
N ALA A 137 13.59 -3.40 -0.30
CA ALA A 137 14.71 -4.02 0.39
C ALA A 137 15.95 -3.09 0.41
N ALA A 138 16.23 -2.43 -0.70
CA ALA A 138 17.30 -1.44 -0.79
C ALA A 138 17.07 -0.25 0.15
N ARG A 139 15.83 0.26 0.23
CA ARG A 139 15.46 1.34 1.18
C ARG A 139 15.75 0.97 2.64
N PHE A 140 15.60 -0.31 2.99
CA PHE A 140 15.94 -0.84 4.31
C PHE A 140 17.41 -1.24 4.47
N ASN A 141 18.26 -0.92 3.48
CA ASN A 141 19.67 -1.30 3.47
C ASN A 141 19.92 -2.82 3.63
N LYS A 142 18.99 -3.64 3.15
CA LYS A 142 19.11 -5.10 3.21
C LYS A 142 20.14 -5.60 2.20
N LYS A 143 20.92 -6.60 2.61
CA LYS A 143 21.91 -7.26 1.74
C LYS A 143 21.37 -8.56 1.14
N THR A 144 20.11 -8.50 0.71
CA THR A 144 19.49 -9.62 -0.02
C THR A 144 19.99 -9.69 -1.45
N PRO A 145 19.99 -10.87 -2.12
CA PRO A 145 20.44 -11.00 -3.50
C PRO A 145 19.85 -9.96 -4.46
N CYS A 146 18.55 -9.67 -4.36
CA CYS A 146 17.88 -8.67 -5.20
C CYS A 146 18.37 -7.21 -4.97
N VAL A 147 19.15 -6.95 -3.94
CA VAL A 147 19.76 -5.63 -3.68
C VAL A 147 21.22 -5.60 -4.10
N VAL A 148 21.96 -6.69 -3.86
CA VAL A 148 23.39 -6.72 -4.11
C VAL A 148 23.77 -7.17 -5.52
N SER A 149 22.90 -7.93 -6.22
CA SER A 149 23.15 -8.35 -7.61
C SER A 149 23.06 -7.17 -8.58
N ASP A 150 23.72 -7.28 -9.72
CA ASP A 150 23.75 -6.24 -10.75
C ASP A 150 22.37 -6.03 -11.41
N ASP A 151 21.61 -7.09 -11.62
CA ASP A 151 20.31 -7.07 -12.30
C ASP A 151 19.13 -6.62 -11.41
N LYS A 152 19.36 -6.51 -10.09
CA LYS A 152 18.36 -6.08 -9.09
C LYS A 152 17.04 -6.85 -9.13
N LYS A 153 17.05 -8.11 -9.56
CA LYS A 153 15.84 -8.95 -9.68
C LYS A 153 15.63 -9.84 -8.45
N CYS A 154 14.41 -10.37 -8.33
CA CYS A 154 14.06 -11.33 -7.31
C CYS A 154 14.67 -12.71 -7.60
N TYR A 155 15.36 -13.28 -6.63
CA TYR A 155 15.94 -14.63 -6.68
C TYR A 155 15.17 -15.65 -5.84
N ASP A 156 14.00 -15.27 -5.32
CA ASP A 156 13.25 -16.07 -4.33
C ASP A 156 14.15 -16.62 -3.21
N CYS A 157 14.99 -15.75 -2.69
CA CYS A 157 16.09 -16.10 -1.80
C CYS A 157 15.58 -16.58 -0.41
N ASN A 158 16.45 -17.36 0.27
CA ASN A 158 16.27 -17.71 1.68
C ASN A 158 17.21 -16.89 2.59
N SER A 159 17.40 -15.60 2.27
CA SER A 159 18.24 -14.71 3.08
C SER A 159 17.61 -14.46 4.44
N PRO A 160 18.38 -14.44 5.54
CA PRO A 160 17.86 -14.05 6.86
C PRO A 160 17.38 -12.59 6.91
N GLU A 161 17.80 -11.78 5.95
CA GLU A 161 17.34 -10.38 5.81
C GLU A 161 16.14 -10.21 4.86
N ARG A 162 15.56 -11.32 4.36
CA ARG A 162 14.39 -11.30 3.48
C ARG A 162 13.21 -10.57 4.13
N ILE A 163 12.57 -9.67 3.39
CA ILE A 163 11.41 -8.89 3.81
C ILE A 163 10.14 -9.17 2.99
N CYS A 164 10.18 -10.16 2.09
CA CYS A 164 9.06 -10.56 1.24
C CYS A 164 8.52 -11.93 1.71
N ASN A 165 7.88 -11.96 2.90
CA ASN A 165 7.50 -13.19 3.59
C ASN A 165 6.08 -13.64 3.28
N ALA A 166 5.18 -12.72 2.95
CA ALA A 166 3.79 -13.02 2.65
C ALA A 166 3.34 -12.29 1.38
N ILE A 167 2.52 -12.94 0.58
CA ILE A 167 1.95 -12.39 -0.65
C ILE A 167 0.43 -12.43 -0.52
N LEU A 168 -0.21 -11.31 -0.82
CA LEU A 168 -1.65 -11.18 -0.94
C LEU A 168 -1.99 -10.84 -2.38
N ILE A 169 -2.92 -11.57 -2.96
CA ILE A 169 -3.67 -11.19 -4.16
C ILE A 169 -5.09 -10.91 -3.70
N LEU A 170 -5.52 -9.67 -3.77
CA LEU A 170 -6.88 -9.28 -3.41
C LEU A 170 -7.70 -9.15 -4.69
N GLU A 171 -8.66 -10.06 -4.85
CA GLU A 171 -9.56 -10.13 -5.99
C GLU A 171 -10.76 -9.19 -5.85
N ARG A 172 -11.24 -9.00 -4.62
CA ARG A 172 -12.40 -8.18 -4.25
C ARG A 172 -12.27 -7.73 -2.80
N PRO A 173 -12.97 -6.67 -2.39
CA PRO A 173 -13.10 -6.34 -0.97
C PRO A 173 -13.64 -7.52 -0.17
N CYS A 174 -13.04 -7.77 1.00
CA CYS A 174 -13.56 -8.76 1.93
C CYS A 174 -14.93 -8.34 2.48
N THR A 175 -15.76 -9.29 2.85
CA THR A 175 -17.10 -9.04 3.38
C THR A 175 -17.06 -8.10 4.59
N GLY A 176 -17.85 -7.04 4.55
CA GLY A 176 -17.94 -6.06 5.63
C GLY A 176 -16.88 -4.94 5.58
N MET A 177 -16.10 -4.87 4.52
CA MET A 177 -15.13 -3.80 4.28
C MET A 177 -15.46 -3.01 3.01
N GLU A 178 -15.26 -1.72 3.09
CA GLU A 178 -15.27 -0.83 1.92
C GLU A 178 -13.82 -0.58 1.50
N VAL A 179 -13.50 -0.85 0.25
CA VAL A 179 -12.15 -0.67 -0.28
C VAL A 179 -12.21 0.25 -1.48
N GLU A 180 -11.45 1.33 -1.41
CA GLU A 180 -11.34 2.31 -2.49
C GLU A 180 -9.93 2.34 -3.08
N MET A 181 -9.88 2.32 -4.40
CA MET A 181 -8.67 2.49 -5.20
C MET A 181 -8.57 3.95 -5.64
N VAL A 182 -7.65 4.68 -5.05
CA VAL A 182 -7.36 6.09 -5.38
C VAL A 182 -6.20 6.11 -6.36
N PHE A 183 -6.52 6.20 -7.65
CA PHE A 183 -5.54 6.23 -8.74
C PHE A 183 -5.03 7.65 -8.99
N ILE A 184 -3.73 7.79 -9.18
CA ILE A 184 -3.07 9.09 -9.36
C ILE A 184 -2.18 9.03 -10.60
N ASN A 185 -2.34 9.98 -11.52
CA ASN A 185 -1.57 10.07 -12.78
C ASN A 185 -0.12 10.55 -12.59
N GLU A 186 0.48 10.21 -11.47
CA GLU A 186 1.89 10.46 -11.17
C GLU A 186 2.63 9.19 -10.79
N ASP A 187 3.95 9.19 -10.95
CA ASP A 187 4.81 8.13 -10.45
C ASP A 187 5.06 8.35 -8.95
N LEU A 188 4.46 7.50 -8.11
CA LEU A 188 4.50 7.62 -6.65
C LEU A 188 4.90 6.30 -5.99
N GLY A 189 5.86 6.38 -5.08
CA GLY A 189 6.41 5.23 -4.37
C GLY A 189 7.11 4.22 -5.30
N TYR A 190 7.03 2.92 -5.00
CA TYR A 190 7.76 1.87 -5.72
C TYR A 190 6.86 1.00 -6.58
#